data_ed451ea40ed6af5e48d82ae80f5d738a
#
_entry.id   ed451ea40ed6af5e48d82ae80f5d738a
#
_cell.length_a   1.000
_cell.length_b   1.000
_cell.length_c   1.000
_cell.angle_alpha   90.00
_cell.angle_beta   90.00
_cell.angle_gamma   90.00
#
_symmetry.space_group_name_H-M   'P 1'
#
loop_
_entity.id
_entity.type
_entity.pdbx_description
1 polymer ?
#
loop_
_entity_poly.entity_id
_entity_poly.type
_entity_poly.pdbx_seq_one_letter_code
_entity_poly.pdbx_strand_id
1 'polypeptide(L)'
;DMDVKMDPIGDPVDIEYLEEFAESLNLTSQGSPIQAREYQIDAVKYAIRIGRTLLLSPTASGKSLIIYLLLRYHQKFNRKQLVIVPTTSLVEQMYGDFADYSHNDDTWHVANNCSKIYAGFEKSNQANIVISTWQSIYKLPKKFFDEFDVIYGDEAHLFKAKSLTSIFNKCTKTKFRIGTTGTLDGTKTHKLILEGLFGKVHRVITTKELMDNKDLAELKITCLLLDYTDETKKAVKNYTYQEEMDW
;
A
#
# COMPACT_ATOMS: atom_id res chain seq x y z
N ASP A 1 12.66 10.91 -22.97
CA ASP A 1 11.54 10.83 -22.01
C ASP A 1 10.29 11.39 -22.70
N MET A 2 9.43 10.51 -23.20
CA MET A 2 8.10 10.93 -23.61
C MET A 2 7.25 11.07 -22.34
N ASP A 3 7.02 12.29 -21.90
CA ASP A 3 6.07 12.58 -20.82
C ASP A 3 4.66 12.36 -21.37
N VAL A 4 4.17 11.12 -21.28
CA VAL A 4 2.80 10.78 -21.64
C VAL A 4 1.91 11.44 -20.59
N LYS A 5 1.33 12.59 -20.91
CA LYS A 5 0.26 13.17 -20.09
C LYS A 5 -0.94 12.23 -20.17
N MET A 6 -1.13 11.48 -19.11
CA MET A 6 -2.37 10.72 -18.95
C MET A 6 -3.45 11.68 -18.46
N ASP A 7 -4.54 11.80 -19.17
CA ASP A 7 -5.72 12.54 -18.70
C ASP A 7 -6.24 11.88 -17.42
N PRO A 8 -6.60 12.70 -16.41
CA PRO A 8 -7.18 12.18 -15.17
C PRO A 8 -8.50 11.45 -15.46
N ILE A 9 -8.59 10.19 -15.07
CA ILE A 9 -9.82 9.39 -15.19
C ILE A 9 -10.63 9.36 -13.90
N GLY A 10 -10.10 9.95 -12.84
CA GLY A 10 -10.67 9.95 -11.50
C GLY A 10 -11.80 10.95 -11.32
N ASP A 11 -12.05 11.28 -10.08
CA ASP A 11 -13.08 12.23 -9.70
C ASP A 11 -12.47 13.61 -9.41
N PRO A 12 -13.11 14.72 -9.77
CA PRO A 12 -12.70 16.02 -9.31
C PRO A 12 -12.94 16.11 -7.79
N VAL A 13 -11.93 16.55 -7.05
CA VAL A 13 -12.02 16.75 -5.59
C VAL A 13 -11.11 17.88 -5.15
N ASP A 14 -11.60 18.72 -4.25
CA ASP A 14 -10.86 19.82 -3.66
C ASP A 14 -10.19 19.40 -2.34
N ILE A 15 -9.15 20.13 -1.94
CA ILE A 15 -8.37 19.77 -0.75
C ILE A 15 -9.16 20.06 0.52
N GLU A 16 -9.82 21.20 0.57
CA GLU A 16 -10.64 21.62 1.70
C GLU A 16 -11.73 20.60 2.02
N TYR A 17 -12.38 20.06 0.98
CA TYR A 17 -13.34 18.99 1.15
C TYR A 17 -12.73 17.72 1.75
N LEU A 18 -11.49 17.36 1.35
CA LEU A 18 -10.83 16.15 1.87
C LEU A 18 -10.32 16.34 3.30
N GLU A 19 -9.90 17.54 3.66
CA GLU A 19 -9.54 17.89 5.04
C GLU A 19 -10.75 17.78 5.97
N GLU A 20 -11.85 18.45 5.64
CA GLU A 20 -13.13 18.35 6.37
C GLU A 20 -13.63 16.89 6.44
N PHE A 21 -13.52 16.16 5.34
CA PHE A 21 -13.89 14.75 5.29
C PHE A 21 -13.02 13.92 6.23
N ALA A 22 -11.70 14.07 6.24
CA ALA A 22 -10.80 13.34 7.12
C ALA A 22 -11.06 13.67 8.59
N GLU A 23 -11.31 14.94 8.93
CA GLU A 23 -11.69 15.37 10.28
C GLU A 23 -13.01 14.73 10.74
N SER A 24 -14.00 14.65 9.84
CA SER A 24 -15.31 14.06 10.14
C SER A 24 -15.25 12.57 10.48
N LEU A 25 -14.16 11.88 10.16
CA LEU A 25 -13.98 10.45 10.45
C LEU A 25 -13.58 10.17 11.91
N ASN A 26 -13.26 11.19 12.72
CA ASN A 26 -12.82 11.06 14.11
C ASN A 26 -11.75 9.98 14.30
N LEU A 27 -10.70 10.05 13.47
CA LEU A 27 -9.65 9.04 13.39
C LEU A 27 -8.96 8.79 14.72
N THR A 28 -8.66 7.53 14.98
CA THR A 28 -7.87 7.11 16.15
C THR A 28 -6.67 6.24 15.75
N SER A 29 -5.68 6.15 16.60
CA SER A 29 -4.61 5.18 16.54
C SER A 29 -4.18 4.78 17.93
N GLN A 30 -4.21 3.47 18.21
CA GLN A 30 -3.94 2.90 19.53
C GLN A 30 -4.78 3.55 20.64
N GLY A 31 -6.05 3.81 20.33
CA GLY A 31 -7.01 4.43 21.24
C GLY A 31 -6.86 5.95 21.44
N SER A 32 -5.89 6.59 20.78
CA SER A 32 -5.68 8.03 20.84
C SER A 32 -6.17 8.71 19.56
N PRO A 33 -6.84 9.89 19.65
CA PRO A 33 -7.22 10.66 18.47
C PRO A 33 -6.00 11.04 17.63
N ILE A 34 -6.13 10.92 16.32
CA ILE A 34 -5.11 11.35 15.36
C ILE A 34 -5.73 12.23 14.29
N GLN A 35 -4.88 12.97 13.59
CA GLN A 35 -5.24 13.71 12.38
C GLN A 35 -4.44 13.19 11.20
N ALA A 36 -5.07 13.18 10.02
CA ALA A 36 -4.35 12.92 8.78
C ALA A 36 -3.36 14.06 8.51
N ARG A 37 -2.15 13.71 8.13
CA ARG A 37 -1.10 14.68 7.79
C ARG A 37 -1.34 15.25 6.40
N GLU A 38 -0.87 16.47 6.17
CA GLU A 38 -1.01 17.18 4.89
C GLU A 38 -0.60 16.31 3.69
N TYR A 39 0.59 15.69 3.73
CA TYR A 39 1.05 14.82 2.64
C TYR A 39 0.17 13.58 2.43
N GLN A 40 -0.54 13.09 3.46
CA GLN A 40 -1.49 11.99 3.32
C GLN A 40 -2.75 12.45 2.59
N ILE A 41 -3.26 13.63 2.93
CA ILE A 41 -4.41 14.24 2.25
C ILE A 41 -4.06 14.54 0.78
N ASP A 42 -2.87 15.07 0.51
CA ASP A 42 -2.38 15.30 -0.85
C ASP A 42 -2.27 14.01 -1.66
N ALA A 43 -1.77 12.93 -1.05
CA ALA A 43 -1.71 11.61 -1.69
C ALA A 43 -3.11 11.07 -2.01
N VAL A 44 -4.07 11.23 -1.09
CA VAL A 44 -5.48 10.85 -1.28
C VAL A 44 -6.09 11.67 -2.43
N LYS A 45 -5.93 12.99 -2.43
CA LYS A 45 -6.39 13.89 -3.50
C LYS A 45 -5.83 13.47 -4.86
N TYR A 46 -4.52 13.24 -4.92
CA TYR A 46 -3.85 12.82 -6.14
C TYR A 46 -4.42 11.50 -6.67
N ALA A 47 -4.54 10.49 -5.80
CA ALA A 47 -5.05 9.17 -6.18
C ALA A 47 -6.49 9.22 -6.67
N ILE A 48 -7.36 9.99 -6.02
CA ILE A 48 -8.76 10.19 -6.42
C ILE A 48 -8.84 10.85 -7.80
N ARG A 49 -8.08 11.92 -8.03
CA ARG A 49 -8.12 12.67 -9.29
C ARG A 49 -7.55 11.91 -10.47
N ILE A 50 -6.40 11.24 -10.28
CA ILE A 50 -5.75 10.50 -11.35
C ILE A 50 -6.46 9.17 -11.62
N GLY A 51 -6.97 8.50 -10.58
CA GLY A 51 -7.68 7.24 -10.64
C GLY A 51 -6.76 6.02 -10.80
N ARG A 52 -5.57 6.16 -11.36
CA ARG A 52 -4.56 5.09 -11.50
C ARG A 52 -3.18 5.60 -11.15
N THR A 53 -2.61 5.13 -10.04
CA THR A 53 -1.30 5.56 -9.57
C THR A 53 -0.63 4.53 -8.67
N LEU A 54 0.70 4.57 -8.64
CA LEU A 54 1.52 3.87 -7.68
C LEU A 54 2.11 4.91 -6.70
N LEU A 55 1.62 4.91 -5.47
CA LEU A 55 2.05 5.80 -4.40
C LEU A 55 3.35 5.26 -3.78
N LEU A 56 4.44 5.99 -3.96
CA LEU A 56 5.72 5.68 -3.33
C LEU A 56 5.81 6.42 -2.00
N SER A 57 5.69 5.66 -0.91
CA SER A 57 5.59 6.18 0.45
C SER A 57 6.39 5.28 1.40
N PRO A 58 7.41 5.78 2.12
CA PRO A 58 8.29 4.96 2.93
C PRO A 58 7.55 4.29 4.09
N THR A 59 8.23 3.37 4.78
CA THR A 59 7.72 2.81 6.04
C THR A 59 7.48 3.94 7.05
N ALA A 60 6.49 3.78 7.90
CA ALA A 60 6.03 4.76 8.89
C ALA A 60 5.38 6.05 8.34
N SER A 61 5.18 6.16 7.02
CA SER A 61 4.42 7.28 6.43
C SER A 61 2.89 7.17 6.59
N GLY A 62 2.40 6.06 7.17
CA GLY A 62 0.96 5.81 7.33
C GLY A 62 0.26 5.38 6.03
N LYS A 63 0.87 4.50 5.24
CA LYS A 63 0.26 3.93 4.01
C LYS A 63 -1.13 3.34 4.26
N SER A 64 -1.33 2.61 5.37
CA SER A 64 -2.63 2.04 5.73
C SER A 64 -3.70 3.11 5.99
N LEU A 65 -3.32 4.26 6.56
CA LEU A 65 -4.24 5.39 6.74
C LEU A 65 -4.61 6.03 5.40
N ILE A 66 -3.66 6.18 4.47
CA ILE A 66 -3.96 6.67 3.10
C ILE A 66 -4.97 5.74 2.41
N ILE A 67 -4.77 4.41 2.51
CA ILE A 67 -5.71 3.42 1.96
C ILE A 67 -7.06 3.54 2.67
N TYR A 68 -7.10 3.69 3.99
CA TYR A 68 -8.34 3.84 4.75
C TYR A 68 -9.13 5.09 4.31
N LEU A 69 -8.48 6.24 4.19
CA LEU A 69 -9.12 7.47 3.71
C LEU A 69 -9.72 7.31 2.31
N LEU A 70 -8.97 6.66 1.40
CA LEU A 70 -9.44 6.35 0.06
C LEU A 70 -10.65 5.39 0.08
N LEU A 71 -10.60 4.35 0.92
CA LEU A 71 -11.73 3.41 1.09
C LEU A 71 -12.98 4.14 1.56
N ARG A 72 -12.87 4.98 2.58
CA ARG A 72 -13.98 5.74 3.14
C ARG A 72 -14.54 6.74 2.13
N TYR A 73 -13.68 7.39 1.34
CA TYR A 73 -14.08 8.27 0.24
C TYR A 73 -14.89 7.51 -0.82
N HIS A 74 -14.37 6.40 -1.34
CA HIS A 74 -15.03 5.64 -2.39
C HIS A 74 -16.33 4.97 -1.91
N GLN A 75 -16.43 4.64 -0.62
CA GLN A 75 -17.64 4.10 -0.02
C GLN A 75 -18.82 5.08 -0.06
N LYS A 76 -18.58 6.39 0.01
CA LYS A 76 -19.64 7.41 -0.17
C LYS A 76 -20.36 7.32 -1.53
N PHE A 77 -19.70 6.73 -2.52
CA PHE A 77 -20.25 6.49 -3.85
C PHE A 77 -20.70 5.04 -4.08
N ASN A 78 -20.84 4.26 -3.01
CA ASN A 78 -21.19 2.83 -3.04
C ASN A 78 -20.28 1.98 -3.95
N ARG A 79 -19.03 2.37 -4.14
CA ARG A 79 -18.05 1.63 -4.95
C ARG A 79 -17.56 0.40 -4.19
N LYS A 80 -17.63 -0.75 -4.84
CA LYS A 80 -17.09 -2.00 -4.30
C LYS A 80 -15.58 -2.03 -4.44
N GLN A 81 -14.87 -2.46 -3.39
CA GLN A 81 -13.43 -2.23 -3.25
C GLN A 81 -12.68 -3.51 -2.87
N LEU A 82 -11.53 -3.72 -3.48
CA LEU A 82 -10.64 -4.86 -3.22
C LEU A 82 -9.27 -4.36 -2.78
N VAL A 83 -8.84 -4.76 -1.59
CA VAL A 83 -7.48 -4.52 -1.08
C VAL A 83 -6.69 -5.81 -1.21
N ILE A 84 -5.58 -5.77 -1.94
CA ILE A 84 -4.70 -6.90 -2.18
C ILE A 84 -3.41 -6.67 -1.40
N VAL A 85 -3.05 -7.63 -0.57
CA VAL A 85 -1.83 -7.61 0.25
C VAL A 85 -0.98 -8.88 0.01
N PRO A 86 0.34 -8.87 0.31
CA PRO A 86 1.22 -10.00 0.03
C PRO A 86 1.01 -11.21 0.95
N THR A 87 0.63 -11.01 2.22
CA THR A 87 0.59 -12.08 3.23
C THR A 87 -0.69 -12.07 4.06
N THR A 88 -1.01 -13.21 4.68
CA THR A 88 -2.15 -13.32 5.59
C THR A 88 -2.00 -12.44 6.83
N SER A 89 -0.78 -12.26 7.34
CA SER A 89 -0.50 -11.36 8.46
C SER A 89 -0.87 -9.91 8.12
N LEU A 90 -0.59 -9.48 6.86
CA LEU A 90 -0.96 -8.14 6.40
C LEU A 90 -2.47 -7.98 6.18
N VAL A 91 -3.21 -9.06 5.87
CA VAL A 91 -4.69 -9.02 5.87
C VAL A 91 -5.22 -8.70 7.26
N GLU A 92 -4.72 -9.41 8.28
CA GLU A 92 -5.14 -9.19 9.67
C GLU A 92 -4.71 -7.81 10.19
N GLN A 93 -3.48 -7.41 9.88
CA GLN A 93 -2.98 -6.08 10.25
C GLN A 93 -3.84 -4.98 9.62
N MET A 94 -4.09 -5.03 8.30
CA MET A 94 -4.90 -4.03 7.59
C MET A 94 -6.33 -3.95 8.16
N TYR A 95 -6.92 -5.11 8.46
CA TYR A 95 -8.24 -5.17 9.09
C TYR A 95 -8.22 -4.56 10.50
N GLY A 96 -7.18 -4.85 11.29
CA GLY A 96 -6.96 -4.26 12.61
C GLY A 96 -6.72 -2.76 12.56
N ASP A 97 -5.91 -2.29 11.61
CA ASP A 97 -5.66 -0.86 11.40
C ASP A 97 -6.97 -0.12 11.08
N PHE A 98 -7.83 -0.69 10.23
CA PHE A 98 -9.12 -0.09 9.89
C PHE A 98 -10.08 -0.06 11.09
N ALA A 99 -10.06 -1.10 11.94
CA ALA A 99 -10.83 -1.11 13.18
C ALA A 99 -10.35 -0.04 14.16
N ASP A 100 -9.03 0.13 14.27
CA ASP A 100 -8.42 1.14 15.12
C ASP A 100 -8.73 2.56 14.62
N TYR A 101 -8.55 2.83 13.32
CA TYR A 101 -8.86 4.15 12.74
C TYR A 101 -10.33 4.55 12.88
N SER A 102 -11.25 3.60 12.90
CA SER A 102 -12.70 3.83 13.04
C SER A 102 -13.23 3.69 14.46
N HIS A 103 -12.39 3.55 15.46
CA HIS A 103 -12.83 3.23 16.82
C HIS A 103 -13.84 4.25 17.38
N ASN A 104 -13.69 5.51 17.05
CA ASN A 104 -14.60 6.59 17.49
C ASN A 104 -15.68 6.96 16.45
N ASP A 105 -15.86 6.14 15.42
CA ASP A 105 -16.91 6.34 14.41
C ASP A 105 -18.06 5.35 14.64
N ASP A 106 -19.08 5.78 15.37
CA ASP A 106 -20.26 4.96 15.67
C ASP A 106 -21.06 4.57 14.40
N THR A 107 -20.79 5.21 13.27
CA THR A 107 -21.51 4.96 12.01
C THR A 107 -20.82 3.93 11.12
N TRP A 108 -19.56 3.59 11.41
CA TRP A 108 -18.79 2.69 10.58
C TRP A 108 -18.00 1.66 11.42
N HIS A 109 -18.34 0.39 11.25
CA HIS A 109 -17.64 -0.71 11.90
C HIS A 109 -17.00 -1.62 10.85
N VAL A 110 -15.73 -1.95 11.03
CA VAL A 110 -14.97 -2.79 10.12
C VAL A 110 -15.67 -4.13 9.86
N ALA A 111 -16.26 -4.74 10.88
CA ALA A 111 -16.96 -6.04 10.78
C ALA A 111 -18.16 -6.02 9.83
N ASN A 112 -18.82 -4.87 9.67
CA ASN A 112 -19.97 -4.71 8.80
C ASN A 112 -19.60 -4.31 7.37
N ASN A 113 -18.42 -3.72 7.19
CA ASN A 113 -18.00 -3.12 5.93
C ASN A 113 -16.91 -3.91 5.20
N CYS A 114 -16.12 -4.70 5.95
CA CYS A 114 -14.96 -5.42 5.41
C CYS A 114 -15.13 -6.94 5.55
N SER A 115 -14.77 -7.67 4.51
CA SER A 115 -14.60 -9.13 4.55
C SER A 115 -13.16 -9.50 4.22
N LYS A 116 -12.71 -10.66 4.74
CA LYS A 116 -11.35 -11.18 4.53
C LYS A 116 -11.39 -12.44 3.68
N ILE A 117 -10.50 -12.53 2.69
CA ILE A 117 -10.34 -13.73 1.85
C ILE A 117 -8.88 -14.17 1.88
N TYR A 118 -8.60 -15.25 2.62
CA TYR A 118 -7.32 -15.96 2.61
C TYR A 118 -7.50 -17.42 2.99
N ALA A 119 -6.42 -18.22 3.07
CA ALA A 119 -6.50 -19.64 3.38
C ALA A 119 -7.25 -19.90 4.72
N GLY A 120 -8.32 -20.70 4.67
CA GLY A 120 -9.17 -21.02 5.83
C GLY A 120 -10.40 -20.13 6.01
N PHE A 121 -10.55 -19.05 5.22
CA PHE A 121 -11.76 -18.22 5.22
C PHE A 121 -12.63 -18.47 3.98
N GLU A 122 -13.95 -18.36 4.16
CA GLU A 122 -14.88 -18.48 3.04
C GLU A 122 -14.66 -17.34 2.03
N LYS A 123 -14.69 -17.71 0.75
CA LYS A 123 -14.58 -16.76 -0.36
C LYS A 123 -15.94 -16.06 -0.61
N SER A 124 -16.56 -15.55 0.45
CA SER A 124 -17.80 -14.82 0.33
C SER A 124 -17.52 -13.34 0.07
N ASN A 125 -18.19 -12.78 -0.92
CA ASN A 125 -18.01 -11.41 -1.40
C ASN A 125 -19.15 -10.50 -0.93
N GLN A 126 -19.58 -10.63 0.33
CA GLN A 126 -20.79 -9.98 0.83
C GLN A 126 -20.55 -8.53 1.27
N ALA A 127 -19.33 -8.19 1.70
CA ALA A 127 -19.02 -6.83 2.11
C ALA A 127 -18.63 -5.93 0.92
N ASN A 128 -18.79 -4.61 1.08
CA ASN A 128 -18.37 -3.63 0.08
C ASN A 128 -16.85 -3.53 -0.05
N ILE A 129 -16.11 -3.88 1.00
CA ILE A 129 -14.65 -3.88 1.03
C ILE A 129 -14.16 -5.31 1.27
N VAL A 130 -13.31 -5.81 0.40
CA VAL A 130 -12.69 -7.13 0.50
C VAL A 130 -11.19 -6.97 0.68
N ILE A 131 -10.63 -7.54 1.74
CA ILE A 131 -9.18 -7.57 1.99
C ILE A 131 -8.70 -8.99 1.72
N SER A 132 -7.73 -9.16 0.83
CA SER A 132 -7.29 -10.50 0.41
C SER A 132 -5.80 -10.57 0.12
N THR A 133 -5.24 -11.78 0.25
CA THR A 133 -3.94 -12.05 -0.34
C THR A 133 -4.10 -12.33 -1.85
N TRP A 134 -3.10 -11.93 -2.65
CA TRP A 134 -3.13 -12.22 -4.09
C TRP A 134 -3.18 -13.74 -4.38
N GLN A 135 -2.56 -14.57 -3.52
CA GLN A 135 -2.54 -16.03 -3.65
C GLN A 135 -3.93 -16.64 -3.57
N SER A 136 -4.80 -16.04 -2.77
CA SER A 136 -6.16 -16.57 -2.56
C SER A 136 -7.10 -16.27 -3.72
N ILE A 137 -6.85 -15.18 -4.46
CA ILE A 137 -7.78 -14.68 -5.48
C ILE A 137 -7.29 -14.81 -6.92
N TYR A 138 -5.99 -14.96 -7.20
CA TYR A 138 -5.45 -14.91 -8.58
C TYR A 138 -6.06 -15.96 -9.53
N LYS A 139 -6.54 -17.11 -8.99
CA LYS A 139 -7.21 -18.17 -9.75
C LYS A 139 -8.73 -17.95 -9.91
N LEU A 140 -9.32 -16.99 -9.21
CA LEU A 140 -10.75 -16.72 -9.29
C LEU A 140 -11.14 -16.27 -10.71
N PRO A 141 -12.40 -16.54 -11.11
CA PRO A 141 -12.87 -16.18 -12.43
C PRO A 141 -13.01 -14.66 -12.59
N LYS A 142 -13.02 -14.19 -13.84
CA LYS A 142 -13.19 -12.77 -14.20
C LYS A 142 -14.42 -12.15 -13.52
N LYS A 143 -15.54 -12.90 -13.43
CA LYS A 143 -16.78 -12.44 -12.79
C LYS A 143 -16.57 -11.93 -11.37
N PHE A 144 -15.65 -12.54 -10.59
CA PHE A 144 -15.31 -12.07 -9.25
C PHE A 144 -14.71 -10.65 -9.28
N PHE A 145 -13.83 -10.39 -10.24
CA PHE A 145 -13.13 -9.09 -10.34
C PHE A 145 -14.00 -8.01 -10.99
N ASP A 146 -14.96 -8.37 -11.82
CA ASP A 146 -15.86 -7.43 -12.48
C ASP A 146 -16.81 -6.71 -11.50
N GLU A 147 -16.85 -7.16 -10.24
CA GLU A 147 -17.65 -6.52 -9.20
C GLU A 147 -16.97 -5.31 -8.56
N PHE A 148 -15.64 -5.17 -8.72
CA PHE A 148 -14.88 -4.13 -8.03
C PHE A 148 -14.65 -2.90 -8.90
N ASP A 149 -15.05 -1.75 -8.38
CA ASP A 149 -14.80 -0.43 -8.97
C ASP A 149 -13.38 0.08 -8.67
N VAL A 150 -12.86 -0.30 -7.50
CA VAL A 150 -11.57 0.14 -6.96
C VAL A 150 -10.73 -1.05 -6.52
N ILE A 151 -9.46 -1.06 -6.90
CA ILE A 151 -8.47 -2.03 -6.43
C ILE A 151 -7.28 -1.30 -5.83
N TYR A 152 -6.92 -1.73 -4.63
CA TYR A 152 -5.69 -1.32 -3.95
C TYR A 152 -4.71 -2.48 -3.93
N GLY A 153 -3.42 -2.18 -4.08
CA GLY A 153 -2.33 -3.13 -3.90
C GLY A 153 -1.33 -2.58 -2.89
N ASP A 154 -1.36 -3.07 -1.66
CA ASP A 154 -0.37 -2.66 -0.66
C ASP A 154 0.90 -3.50 -0.76
N GLU A 155 2.04 -2.89 -0.47
CA GLU A 155 3.39 -3.45 -0.69
C GLU A 155 3.55 -4.04 -2.10
N ALA A 156 3.15 -3.25 -3.10
CA ALA A 156 3.05 -3.67 -4.50
C ALA A 156 4.35 -4.26 -5.07
N HIS A 157 5.51 -3.88 -4.53
CA HIS A 157 6.83 -4.42 -4.93
C HIS A 157 7.02 -5.90 -4.57
N LEU A 158 6.27 -6.44 -3.59
CA LEU A 158 6.34 -7.84 -3.18
C LEU A 158 5.50 -8.79 -4.04
N PHE A 159 4.67 -8.26 -4.93
CA PHE A 159 3.84 -9.10 -5.77
C PHE A 159 4.64 -9.76 -6.90
N LYS A 160 4.38 -11.06 -7.13
CA LYS A 160 4.89 -11.73 -8.32
C LYS A 160 4.22 -11.13 -9.57
N ALA A 161 5.01 -10.56 -10.46
CA ALA A 161 4.54 -9.88 -11.67
C ALA A 161 3.49 -10.68 -12.45
N LYS A 162 3.70 -11.99 -12.68
CA LYS A 162 2.76 -12.86 -13.41
C LYS A 162 1.39 -12.97 -12.73
N SER A 163 1.36 -13.11 -11.40
CA SER A 163 0.09 -13.27 -10.66
C SER A 163 -0.67 -11.96 -10.60
N LEU A 164 0.02 -10.86 -10.39
CA LEU A 164 -0.58 -9.53 -10.38
C LEU A 164 -1.14 -9.17 -11.76
N THR A 165 -0.37 -9.39 -12.82
CA THR A 165 -0.83 -9.21 -14.21
C THR A 165 -2.07 -10.06 -14.51
N SER A 166 -2.09 -11.33 -14.04
CA SER A 166 -3.26 -12.20 -14.20
C SER A 166 -4.51 -11.65 -13.52
N ILE A 167 -4.36 -11.06 -12.32
CA ILE A 167 -5.47 -10.41 -11.62
C ILE A 167 -5.96 -9.19 -12.42
N PHE A 168 -5.05 -8.27 -12.75
CA PHE A 168 -5.40 -7.01 -13.40
C PHE A 168 -5.97 -7.19 -14.82
N ASN A 169 -5.58 -8.24 -15.54
CA ASN A 169 -6.18 -8.59 -16.83
C ASN A 169 -7.66 -9.02 -16.69
N LYS A 170 -8.06 -9.52 -15.53
CA LYS A 170 -9.45 -9.86 -15.23
C LYS A 170 -10.28 -8.65 -14.77
N CYS A 171 -9.60 -7.59 -14.27
CA CYS A 171 -10.23 -6.38 -13.72
C CYS A 171 -10.61 -5.39 -14.84
N THR A 172 -11.43 -5.80 -15.78
CA THR A 172 -11.74 -4.98 -16.98
C THR A 172 -12.69 -3.83 -16.70
N LYS A 173 -13.49 -3.92 -15.63
CA LYS A 173 -14.44 -2.88 -15.21
C LYS A 173 -13.90 -1.93 -14.15
N THR A 174 -12.78 -2.26 -13.54
CA THR A 174 -12.19 -1.47 -12.45
C THR A 174 -11.67 -0.13 -12.98
N LYS A 175 -12.27 0.95 -12.51
CA LYS A 175 -11.86 2.32 -12.85
C LYS A 175 -10.60 2.74 -12.09
N PHE A 176 -10.61 2.57 -10.78
CA PHE A 176 -9.54 3.03 -9.89
C PHE A 176 -8.56 1.90 -9.56
N ARG A 177 -7.27 2.16 -9.74
CA ARG A 177 -6.18 1.21 -9.44
C ARG A 177 -5.08 1.94 -8.70
N ILE A 178 -4.94 1.70 -7.41
CA ILE A 178 -4.04 2.42 -6.54
C ILE A 178 -3.09 1.44 -5.88
N GLY A 179 -1.81 1.53 -6.21
CA GLY A 179 -0.75 0.77 -5.54
C GLY A 179 -0.08 1.62 -4.46
N THR A 180 0.36 0.98 -3.39
CA THR A 180 1.24 1.58 -2.39
C THR A 180 2.51 0.75 -2.24
N THR A 181 3.65 1.39 -2.06
CA THR A 181 4.94 0.71 -1.86
C THR A 181 5.92 1.60 -1.13
N GLY A 182 6.76 1.01 -0.28
CA GLY A 182 7.85 1.73 0.40
C GLY A 182 9.07 1.91 -0.48
N THR A 183 9.31 0.99 -1.40
CA THR A 183 10.51 0.93 -2.24
C THR A 183 10.18 0.55 -3.68
N LEU A 184 11.04 0.97 -4.60
CA LEU A 184 11.01 0.59 -6.02
C LEU A 184 12.41 0.17 -6.48
N ASP A 185 13.13 -0.49 -5.63
CA ASP A 185 14.50 -0.96 -5.80
C ASP A 185 14.65 -2.23 -6.66
N GLY A 186 13.55 -2.71 -7.20
CA GLY A 186 13.54 -3.79 -8.14
C GLY A 186 14.18 -3.45 -9.51
N THR A 187 14.25 -4.42 -10.37
CA THR A 187 14.73 -4.22 -11.75
C THR A 187 13.84 -3.19 -12.48
N LYS A 188 14.40 -2.47 -13.45
CA LYS A 188 13.64 -1.53 -14.31
C LYS A 188 12.39 -2.18 -14.91
N THR A 189 12.47 -3.46 -15.28
CA THR A 189 11.36 -4.26 -15.80
C THR A 189 10.24 -4.40 -14.77
N HIS A 190 10.57 -4.66 -13.50
CA HIS A 190 9.55 -4.78 -12.44
C HIS A 190 8.83 -3.46 -12.21
N LYS A 191 9.55 -2.34 -12.15
CA LYS A 191 8.96 -1.01 -12.06
C LYS A 191 7.99 -0.74 -13.21
N LEU A 192 8.40 -1.02 -14.46
CA LEU A 192 7.54 -0.82 -15.64
C LEU A 192 6.26 -1.67 -15.59
N ILE A 193 6.33 -2.89 -15.06
CA ILE A 193 5.14 -3.73 -14.88
C ILE A 193 4.19 -3.08 -13.86
N LEU A 194 4.70 -2.62 -12.72
CA LEU A 194 3.88 -1.97 -11.70
C LEU A 194 3.24 -0.68 -12.24
N GLU A 195 4.00 0.14 -12.96
CA GLU A 195 3.48 1.35 -13.60
C GLU A 195 2.43 1.03 -14.69
N GLY A 196 2.61 -0.07 -15.42
CA GLY A 196 1.63 -0.54 -16.40
C GLY A 196 0.31 -1.01 -15.77
N LEU A 197 0.35 -1.55 -14.56
CA LEU A 197 -0.84 -2.08 -13.87
C LEU A 197 -1.58 -1.02 -13.04
N PHE A 198 -0.83 -0.19 -12.31
CA PHE A 198 -1.40 0.83 -11.42
C PHE A 198 -1.42 2.23 -12.04
N GLY A 199 -0.43 2.58 -12.82
CA GLY A 199 -0.22 3.93 -13.36
C GLY A 199 1.11 4.54 -12.91
N LYS A 200 1.34 5.80 -13.26
CA LYS A 200 2.59 6.54 -12.97
C LYS A 200 2.89 6.56 -11.45
N VAL A 201 4.17 6.42 -11.13
CA VAL A 201 4.64 6.57 -9.75
C VAL A 201 4.45 8.01 -9.28
N HIS A 202 3.81 8.17 -8.15
CA HIS A 202 3.72 9.42 -7.41
C HIS A 202 4.42 9.27 -6.06
N ARG A 203 5.43 10.12 -5.82
CA ARG A 203 6.15 10.15 -4.54
C ARG A 203 5.35 10.95 -3.55
N VAL A 204 4.93 10.33 -2.47
CA VAL A 204 4.12 10.95 -1.41
C VAL A 204 5.00 11.80 -0.49
N ILE A 205 6.04 11.18 0.08
CA ILE A 205 7.01 11.84 0.98
C ILE A 205 8.29 11.03 0.97
N THR A 206 9.40 11.61 1.38
CA THR A 206 10.69 10.92 1.55
C THR A 206 10.93 10.58 3.02
N THR A 207 11.79 9.59 3.29
CA THR A 207 12.24 9.27 4.65
C THR A 207 12.91 10.47 5.32
N LYS A 208 13.66 11.28 4.53
CA LYS A 208 14.32 12.48 5.04
C LYS A 208 13.30 13.52 5.49
N GLU A 209 12.28 13.80 4.68
CA GLU A 209 11.22 14.74 5.06
C GLU A 209 10.48 14.29 6.32
N LEU A 210 10.21 12.98 6.49
CA LEU A 210 9.62 12.44 7.73
C LEU A 210 10.51 12.67 8.95
N MET A 211 11.85 12.54 8.81
CA MET A 211 12.80 12.84 9.89
C MET A 211 12.85 14.34 10.18
N ASP A 212 12.93 15.17 9.14
CA ASP A 212 13.00 16.63 9.25
C ASP A 212 11.73 17.18 9.93
N ASN A 213 10.56 16.60 9.64
CA ASN A 213 9.27 16.91 10.26
C ASN A 213 9.10 16.32 11.67
N LYS A 214 10.06 15.52 12.16
CA LYS A 214 9.98 14.77 13.44
C LYS A 214 8.85 13.71 13.48
N ASP A 215 8.35 13.31 12.34
CA ASP A 215 7.38 12.22 12.19
C ASP A 215 8.04 10.84 12.29
N LEU A 216 9.35 10.80 12.09
CA LEU A 216 10.20 9.61 12.21
C LEU A 216 11.44 9.96 13.04
N ALA A 217 11.87 9.04 13.89
CA ALA A 217 13.10 9.19 14.66
C ALA A 217 14.33 9.30 13.74
N GLU A 218 15.30 10.11 14.11
CA GLU A 218 16.59 10.17 13.41
C GLU A 218 17.27 8.81 13.43
N LEU A 219 17.70 8.35 12.27
CA LEU A 219 18.49 7.14 12.12
C LEU A 219 19.93 7.52 11.80
N LYS A 220 20.85 7.24 12.72
CA LYS A 220 22.30 7.34 12.49
C LYS A 220 22.87 5.94 12.27
N ILE A 221 23.33 5.68 11.06
CA ILE A 221 24.02 4.43 10.73
C ILE A 221 25.52 4.67 10.84
N THR A 222 26.19 3.98 11.75
CA THR A 222 27.65 3.98 11.86
C THR A 222 28.16 2.66 11.31
N CYS A 223 28.84 2.72 10.16
CA CYS A 223 29.50 1.54 9.59
C CYS A 223 30.89 1.41 10.20
N LEU A 224 31.14 0.33 10.91
CA LEU A 224 32.46 -0.06 11.35
C LEU A 224 33.09 -0.91 10.23
N LEU A 225 34.12 -0.38 9.60
CA LEU A 225 34.93 -1.15 8.67
C LEU A 225 36.05 -1.82 9.48
N LEU A 226 35.99 -3.14 9.58
CA LEU A 226 37.07 -3.92 10.15
C LEU A 226 38.10 -4.14 9.05
N ASP A 227 39.29 -3.63 9.26
CA ASP A 227 40.44 -3.90 8.37
C ASP A 227 41.35 -4.96 8.99
N TYR A 228 41.33 -6.13 8.38
CA TYR A 228 42.16 -7.25 8.82
C TYR A 228 43.54 -7.16 8.20
N THR A 229 44.52 -7.74 8.89
CA THR A 229 45.88 -7.88 8.34
C THR A 229 45.84 -8.70 7.03
N ASP A 230 46.83 -8.50 6.16
CA ASP A 230 46.93 -9.23 4.90
C ASP A 230 47.07 -10.76 5.11
N GLU A 231 47.63 -11.18 6.24
CA GLU A 231 47.71 -12.59 6.61
C GLU A 231 46.33 -13.16 6.93
N THR A 232 45.52 -12.46 7.72
CA THR A 232 44.15 -12.83 8.01
C THR A 232 43.29 -12.86 6.75
N LYS A 233 43.38 -11.83 5.90
CA LYS A 233 42.67 -11.79 4.60
C LYS A 233 43.00 -12.98 3.71
N LYS A 234 44.27 -13.44 3.71
CA LYS A 234 44.69 -14.62 2.96
C LYS A 234 44.14 -15.92 3.55
N ALA A 235 44.13 -16.03 4.89
CA ALA A 235 43.64 -17.21 5.59
C ALA A 235 42.15 -17.48 5.33
N VAL A 236 41.29 -16.42 5.37
CA VAL A 236 39.85 -16.55 5.24
C VAL A 236 39.32 -16.39 3.81
N LYS A 237 40.19 -16.12 2.82
CA LYS A 237 39.80 -15.79 1.42
C LYS A 237 38.84 -16.78 0.78
N ASN A 238 38.86 -18.03 1.15
CA ASN A 238 38.03 -19.08 0.58
C ASN A 238 36.95 -19.58 1.53
N TYR A 239 36.78 -18.93 2.67
CA TYR A 239 35.76 -19.30 3.66
C TYR A 239 34.38 -18.88 3.16
N THR A 240 33.40 -19.69 3.50
CA THR A 240 32.00 -19.29 3.42
C THR A 240 31.69 -18.35 4.58
N TYR A 241 30.59 -17.60 4.50
CA TYR A 241 30.15 -16.71 5.58
C TYR A 241 30.08 -17.42 6.95
N GLN A 242 29.59 -18.67 6.98
CA GLN A 242 29.53 -19.45 8.21
C GLN A 242 30.90 -19.80 8.78
N GLU A 243 31.82 -20.20 7.91
CA GLU A 243 33.21 -20.50 8.31
C GLU A 243 33.97 -19.26 8.80
N GLU A 244 33.68 -18.07 8.25
CA GLU A 244 34.19 -16.80 8.76
C GLU A 244 33.63 -16.44 10.14
N MET A 245 32.35 -16.77 10.41
CA MET A 245 31.73 -16.50 11.71
C MET A 245 32.20 -17.45 12.80
N ASP A 246 32.65 -18.65 12.44
CA ASP A 246 33.12 -19.68 13.37
C ASP A 246 34.67 -19.59 13.63
N TRP A 247 35.39 -18.72 12.87
CA TRP A 247 36.84 -18.50 12.95
C TRP A 247 37.20 -17.41 13.94
#